data_d569d21a011267a2c3115d63a94be21d
#
_entry.id   d569d21a011267a2c3115d63a94be21d
#
_cell.length_a   1.000
_cell.length_b   1.000
_cell.length_c   1.000
_cell.angle_alpha   90.00
_cell.angle_beta   90.00
_cell.angle_gamma   90.00
#
_symmetry.space_group_name_H-M   'P 1'
#
loop_
_entity.id
_entity.type
_entity.pdbx_description
1 polymer ?
#
loop_
_entity_poly.entity_id
_entity_poly.type
_entity_poly.pdbx_seq_one_letter_code
_entity_poly.pdbx_strand_id
1 'polypeptide(L)'
;GKRRELYVPRDEVESLREQLALRKRLEQELVKGGQREVPPHVEAFEGSVLVGDELREFAAPVASFKKRALYGKLRAFLEREPRDKVLVLCGLRRTGKTTLVRQAILDLSSDELARAAFMQVTPFDTLAQVNRDLRKLAERGYRTVFVDEVTLLSDFVEGAALFSDVFATRGMRLVLSGTDSLGFVF
;
A
#
# COMPACT_ATOMS: atom_id res chain seq x y z
N GLY A 1 33.33 15.93 -9.61
CA GLY A 1 32.52 14.82 -9.12
C GLY A 1 32.47 13.71 -10.16
N LYS A 2 33.02 12.52 -9.86
CA LYS A 2 32.97 11.34 -10.73
C LYS A 2 31.55 10.78 -10.68
N ARG A 3 30.83 10.77 -11.82
CA ARG A 3 29.59 9.99 -11.98
C ARG A 3 29.93 8.51 -11.79
N ARG A 4 29.33 7.86 -10.81
CA ARG A 4 29.31 6.39 -10.73
C ARG A 4 28.29 5.89 -11.74
N GLU A 5 28.75 5.28 -12.83
CA GLU A 5 27.91 4.50 -13.72
C GLU A 5 27.48 3.24 -12.96
N LEU A 6 26.19 3.11 -12.72
CA LEU A 6 25.60 1.85 -12.22
C LEU A 6 25.56 0.88 -13.42
N TYR A 7 26.38 -0.16 -13.35
CA TYR A 7 26.31 -1.26 -14.28
C TYR A 7 25.12 -2.14 -13.90
N VAL A 8 24.11 -2.19 -14.76
CA VAL A 8 22.98 -3.13 -14.65
C VAL A 8 23.26 -4.26 -15.62
N PRO A 9 23.28 -5.53 -15.18
CA PRO A 9 23.47 -6.69 -16.05
C PRO A 9 22.45 -6.73 -17.19
N ARG A 10 22.86 -7.18 -18.38
CA ARG A 10 21.99 -7.18 -19.58
C ARG A 10 20.71 -8.00 -19.41
N ASP A 11 20.77 -9.09 -18.68
CA ASP A 11 19.65 -9.97 -18.32
C ASP A 11 18.63 -9.27 -17.41
N GLU A 12 19.06 -8.42 -16.48
CA GLU A 12 18.15 -7.59 -15.68
C GLU A 12 17.47 -6.52 -16.52
N VAL A 13 18.17 -5.91 -17.47
CA VAL A 13 17.59 -4.91 -18.38
C VAL A 13 16.55 -5.56 -19.30
N GLU A 14 16.78 -6.77 -19.76
CA GLU A 14 15.87 -7.52 -20.62
C GLU A 14 14.59 -7.93 -19.85
N SER A 15 14.75 -8.46 -18.65
CA SER A 15 13.65 -8.77 -17.74
C SER A 15 12.80 -7.54 -17.40
N LEU A 16 13.41 -6.39 -17.14
CA LEU A 16 12.70 -5.11 -16.91
C LEU A 16 11.94 -4.63 -18.15
N ARG A 17 12.49 -4.82 -19.34
CA ARG A 17 11.83 -4.46 -20.61
C ARG A 17 10.61 -5.37 -20.87
N GLU A 18 10.71 -6.66 -20.60
CA GLU A 18 9.60 -7.59 -20.72
C GLU A 18 8.47 -7.28 -19.72
N GLN A 19 8.81 -6.97 -18.47
CA GLN A 19 7.84 -6.55 -17.47
C GLN A 19 7.14 -5.24 -17.85
N LEU A 20 7.87 -4.27 -18.39
CA LEU A 20 7.31 -3.01 -18.88
C LEU A 20 6.40 -3.22 -20.11
N ALA A 21 6.79 -4.13 -21.01
CA ALA A 21 5.99 -4.47 -22.19
C ALA A 21 4.70 -5.20 -21.80
N LEU A 22 4.78 -6.13 -20.84
CA LEU A 22 3.62 -6.83 -20.29
C LEU A 22 2.66 -5.87 -19.59
N ARG A 23 3.18 -4.96 -18.77
CA ARG A 23 2.38 -3.93 -18.10
C ARG A 23 1.65 -3.03 -19.10
N LYS A 24 2.33 -2.55 -20.15
CA LYS A 24 1.70 -1.76 -21.22
C LYS A 24 0.61 -2.53 -21.97
N ARG A 25 0.80 -3.83 -22.21
CA ARG A 25 -0.24 -4.68 -22.81
C ARG A 25 -1.46 -4.83 -21.90
N LEU A 26 -1.25 -5.11 -20.61
CA LEU A 26 -2.33 -5.21 -19.63
C LEU A 26 -3.09 -3.89 -19.47
N GLU A 27 -2.38 -2.74 -19.46
CA GLU A 27 -3.01 -1.42 -19.44
C GLU A 27 -3.85 -1.17 -20.70
N GLN A 28 -3.38 -1.61 -21.88
CA GLN A 28 -4.13 -1.49 -23.15
C GLN A 28 -5.33 -2.45 -23.22
N GLU A 29 -5.24 -3.64 -22.63
CA GLU A 29 -6.37 -4.59 -22.55
C GLU A 29 -7.42 -4.13 -21.55
N LEU A 30 -7.03 -3.54 -20.42
CA LEU A 30 -7.94 -2.91 -19.45
C LEU A 30 -8.71 -1.73 -20.07
N VAL A 31 -8.06 -0.96 -20.94
CA VAL A 31 -8.73 0.14 -21.69
C VAL A 31 -9.69 -0.39 -22.76
N LYS A 32 -9.45 -1.59 -23.31
CA LYS A 32 -10.32 -2.20 -24.34
C LYS A 32 -11.45 -3.07 -23.79
N GLY A 33 -11.37 -3.49 -22.54
CA GLY A 33 -12.23 -4.54 -21.96
C GLY A 33 -13.26 -4.10 -20.93
N GLY A 34 -13.74 -2.85 -20.94
CA GLY A 34 -14.82 -2.51 -20.02
C GLY A 34 -15.16 -1.04 -19.96
N GLN A 35 -16.12 -0.65 -20.80
CA GLN A 35 -16.97 0.51 -20.49
C GLN A 35 -17.83 0.18 -19.26
N ARG A 36 -17.24 0.20 -18.06
CA ARG A 36 -17.99 0.58 -16.87
C ARG A 36 -18.04 2.10 -16.90
N GLU A 37 -19.21 2.67 -17.06
CA GLU A 37 -19.46 4.10 -16.91
C GLU A 37 -18.90 4.51 -15.54
N VAL A 38 -17.70 5.11 -15.54
CA VAL A 38 -17.15 5.78 -14.37
C VAL A 38 -18.00 7.04 -14.20
N PRO A 39 -18.67 7.24 -13.06
CA PRO A 39 -19.45 8.45 -12.85
C PRO A 39 -18.52 9.66 -13.07
N PRO A 40 -19.00 10.73 -13.75
CA PRO A 40 -18.20 11.88 -14.10
C PRO A 40 -17.62 12.51 -12.82
N HIS A 41 -16.29 12.64 -12.76
CA HIS A 41 -15.49 13.32 -11.72
C HIS A 41 -14.89 12.47 -10.58
N VAL A 42 -14.80 11.17 -10.66
CA VAL A 42 -13.94 10.43 -9.71
C VAL A 42 -12.51 10.37 -10.27
N GLU A 43 -11.64 11.27 -9.81
CA GLU A 43 -10.21 11.21 -10.16
C GLU A 43 -9.61 9.85 -9.81
N ALA A 44 -8.99 9.19 -10.79
CA ALA A 44 -8.30 7.92 -10.57
C ALA A 44 -7.16 8.06 -9.55
N PHE A 45 -6.83 6.98 -8.86
CA PHE A 45 -5.62 6.91 -8.05
C PHE A 45 -4.39 6.90 -8.97
N GLU A 46 -3.30 7.50 -8.51
CA GLU A 46 -2.05 7.55 -9.26
C GLU A 46 -1.21 6.28 -9.06
N GLY A 47 -1.30 5.67 -7.87
CA GLY A 47 -0.63 4.44 -7.51
C GLY A 47 -1.54 3.21 -7.57
N SER A 48 -0.99 2.07 -7.13
CA SER A 48 -1.73 0.82 -7.01
C SER A 48 -2.56 0.83 -5.72
N VAL A 49 -3.86 1.12 -5.84
CA VAL A 49 -4.80 1.17 -4.72
C VAL A 49 -5.90 0.15 -4.94
N LEU A 50 -6.09 -0.76 -3.99
CA LEU A 50 -7.14 -1.78 -3.97
C LEU A 50 -8.22 -1.40 -2.96
N VAL A 51 -9.48 -1.50 -3.37
CA VAL A 51 -10.66 -1.19 -2.55
C VAL A 51 -11.79 -2.19 -2.87
N GLY A 52 -12.76 -2.31 -1.96
CA GLY A 52 -13.95 -3.11 -2.20
C GLY A 52 -13.65 -4.59 -2.51
N ASP A 53 -14.19 -5.09 -3.63
CA ASP A 53 -14.04 -6.50 -4.02
C ASP A 53 -12.60 -6.86 -4.38
N GLU A 54 -11.85 -5.97 -5.04
CA GLU A 54 -10.43 -6.17 -5.34
C GLU A 54 -9.60 -6.36 -4.06
N LEU A 55 -9.92 -5.60 -3.01
CA LEU A 55 -9.28 -5.73 -1.71
C LEU A 55 -9.58 -7.08 -1.06
N ARG A 56 -10.81 -7.58 -1.21
CA ARG A 56 -11.22 -8.90 -0.73
C ARG A 56 -10.51 -10.03 -1.47
N GLU A 57 -10.46 -9.95 -2.79
CA GLU A 57 -9.76 -10.92 -3.65
C GLU A 57 -8.25 -10.95 -3.35
N PHE A 58 -7.64 -9.79 -3.16
CA PHE A 58 -6.24 -9.68 -2.74
C PHE A 58 -5.97 -10.41 -1.42
N ALA A 59 -6.89 -10.37 -0.47
CA ALA A 59 -6.73 -10.98 0.85
C ALA A 59 -7.03 -12.48 0.86
N ALA A 60 -7.90 -12.98 -0.01
CA ALA A 60 -8.41 -14.36 -0.01
C ALA A 60 -7.35 -15.48 0.06
N PRO A 61 -6.18 -15.41 -0.64
CA PRO A 61 -5.20 -16.51 -0.64
C PRO A 61 -4.63 -16.89 0.72
N VAL A 62 -4.74 -16.04 1.75
CA VAL A 62 -4.19 -16.33 3.09
C VAL A 62 -5.23 -16.79 4.11
N ALA A 63 -6.47 -17.04 3.69
CA ALA A 63 -7.58 -17.40 4.58
C ALA A 63 -7.28 -18.63 5.44
N SER A 64 -6.58 -19.63 4.91
CA SER A 64 -6.21 -20.85 5.61
C SER A 64 -4.90 -20.75 6.41
N PHE A 65 -4.18 -19.63 6.34
CA PHE A 65 -2.88 -19.50 6.96
C PHE A 65 -2.98 -19.26 8.46
N LYS A 66 -2.14 -19.96 9.23
CA LYS A 66 -2.09 -19.77 10.70
C LYS A 66 -1.67 -18.33 11.04
N LYS A 67 -2.46 -17.69 11.90
CA LYS A 67 -2.14 -16.37 12.42
C LYS A 67 -0.94 -16.42 13.38
N ARG A 68 0.00 -15.50 13.20
CA ARG A 68 1.19 -15.39 14.06
C ARG A 68 0.88 -14.56 15.32
N ALA A 69 1.74 -14.66 16.34
CA ALA A 69 1.58 -13.88 17.59
C ALA A 69 1.47 -12.35 17.36
N LEU A 70 2.20 -11.82 16.36
CA LEU A 70 2.14 -10.40 15.99
C LEU A 70 0.76 -9.97 15.47
N TYR A 71 -0.05 -10.90 14.95
CA TYR A 71 -1.40 -10.62 14.49
C TYR A 71 -2.28 -9.99 15.58
N GLY A 72 -2.16 -10.45 16.81
CA GLY A 72 -2.91 -9.87 17.93
C GLY A 72 -2.65 -8.39 18.17
N LYS A 73 -1.40 -7.93 17.97
CA LYS A 73 -1.06 -6.51 18.07
C LYS A 73 -1.66 -5.68 16.94
N LEU A 74 -1.63 -6.21 15.71
CA LEU A 74 -2.26 -5.56 14.55
C LEU A 74 -3.77 -5.46 14.75
N ARG A 75 -4.42 -6.52 15.16
CA ARG A 75 -5.87 -6.56 15.42
C ARG A 75 -6.26 -5.57 16.52
N ALA A 76 -5.54 -5.56 17.64
CA ALA A 76 -5.78 -4.61 18.72
C ALA A 76 -5.61 -3.14 18.30
N PHE A 77 -4.73 -2.85 17.35
CA PHE A 77 -4.60 -1.52 16.76
C PHE A 77 -5.83 -1.16 15.91
N LEU A 78 -6.33 -2.09 15.10
CA LEU A 78 -7.49 -1.87 14.24
C LEU A 78 -8.79 -1.70 15.02
N GLU A 79 -8.92 -2.33 16.18
CA GLU A 79 -10.10 -2.24 17.05
C GLU A 79 -10.16 -0.96 17.90
N ARG A 80 -9.02 -0.25 18.05
CA ARG A 80 -8.99 1.01 18.79
C ARG A 80 -9.58 2.16 17.99
N GLU A 81 -10.11 3.16 18.69
CA GLU A 81 -10.44 4.42 18.07
C GLU A 81 -9.20 5.03 17.39
N PRO A 82 -9.37 5.59 16.18
CA PRO A 82 -8.27 6.27 15.49
C PRO A 82 -7.68 7.37 16.37
N ARG A 83 -6.38 7.36 16.51
CA ARG A 83 -5.62 8.39 17.23
C ARG A 83 -4.50 8.88 16.32
N ASP A 84 -3.74 9.82 16.79
CA ASP A 84 -2.55 10.41 16.17
C ASP A 84 -1.37 9.44 15.96
N LYS A 85 -1.65 8.16 15.79
CA LYS A 85 -0.62 7.10 15.68
C LYS A 85 -0.83 6.26 14.44
N VAL A 86 0.28 5.85 13.85
CA VAL A 86 0.34 4.84 12.80
C VAL A 86 0.91 3.53 13.37
N LEU A 87 0.49 2.39 12.83
CA LEU A 87 1.13 1.11 13.13
C LEU A 87 2.16 0.81 12.05
N VAL A 88 3.39 0.50 12.49
CA VAL A 88 4.46 0.14 11.58
C VAL A 88 4.82 -1.32 11.72
N LEU A 89 4.80 -2.06 10.61
CA LEU A 89 5.22 -3.45 10.49
C LEU A 89 6.58 -3.49 9.76
N CYS A 90 7.67 -3.45 10.50
CA CYS A 90 9.01 -3.55 9.94
C CYS A 90 9.59 -4.96 10.09
N GLY A 91 10.49 -5.32 9.18
CA GLY A 91 11.19 -6.60 9.21
C GLY A 91 11.69 -7.03 7.83
N LEU A 92 12.55 -8.04 7.79
CA LEU A 92 13.18 -8.52 6.57
C LEU A 92 12.14 -8.91 5.50
N ARG A 93 12.59 -8.93 4.24
CA ARG A 93 11.77 -9.45 3.13
C ARG A 93 11.32 -10.88 3.42
N ARG A 94 10.13 -11.24 2.93
CA ARG A 94 9.54 -12.59 3.06
C ARG A 94 9.26 -13.04 4.50
N THR A 95 9.25 -12.14 5.46
CA THR A 95 8.86 -12.47 6.86
C THR A 95 7.35 -12.51 7.08
N GLY A 96 6.53 -12.28 6.05
CA GLY A 96 5.08 -12.41 6.11
C GLY A 96 4.35 -11.13 6.55
N LYS A 97 4.94 -9.94 6.38
CA LYS A 97 4.28 -8.65 6.66
C LYS A 97 2.99 -8.49 5.86
N THR A 98 3.07 -8.64 4.55
CA THR A 98 1.91 -8.59 3.64
C THR A 98 0.89 -9.69 3.97
N THR A 99 1.34 -10.88 4.42
CA THR A 99 0.43 -11.95 4.89
C THR A 99 -0.37 -11.50 6.11
N LEU A 100 0.26 -10.83 7.08
CA LEU A 100 -0.43 -10.29 8.25
C LEU A 100 -1.46 -9.23 7.86
N VAL A 101 -1.11 -8.33 6.93
CA VAL A 101 -2.03 -7.32 6.39
C VAL A 101 -3.23 -7.98 5.72
N ARG A 102 -3.01 -8.96 4.84
CA ARG A 102 -4.10 -9.71 4.19
C ARG A 102 -5.01 -10.42 5.19
N GLN A 103 -4.43 -11.05 6.23
CA GLN A 103 -5.22 -11.67 7.30
C GLN A 103 -6.06 -10.64 8.06
N ALA A 104 -5.52 -9.43 8.31
CA ALA A 104 -6.26 -8.37 8.95
C ALA A 104 -7.42 -7.85 8.08
N ILE A 105 -7.22 -7.74 6.76
CA ILE A 105 -8.26 -7.38 5.79
C ILE A 105 -9.39 -8.41 5.79
N LEU A 106 -9.09 -9.71 5.83
CA LEU A 106 -10.10 -10.78 5.88
C LEU A 106 -10.96 -10.74 7.13
N ASP A 107 -10.42 -10.25 8.23
CA ASP A 107 -11.14 -10.17 9.52
C ASP A 107 -11.90 -8.85 9.70
N LEU A 108 -11.87 -7.94 8.72
CA LEU A 108 -12.70 -6.73 8.74
C LEU A 108 -14.16 -7.11 8.52
N SER A 109 -15.05 -6.48 9.28
CA SER A 109 -16.49 -6.53 9.00
C SER A 109 -16.81 -5.93 7.62
N SER A 110 -17.98 -6.18 7.09
CA SER A 110 -18.40 -5.62 5.80
C SER A 110 -18.33 -4.10 5.77
N ASP A 111 -18.72 -3.44 6.87
CA ASP A 111 -18.70 -1.97 6.99
C ASP A 111 -17.27 -1.43 7.08
N GLU A 112 -16.38 -2.12 7.80
CA GLU A 112 -14.97 -1.77 7.87
C GLU A 112 -14.28 -1.96 6.52
N LEU A 113 -14.55 -3.07 5.84
CA LEU A 113 -13.99 -3.38 4.52
C LEU A 113 -14.42 -2.34 3.47
N ALA A 114 -15.68 -1.90 3.50
CA ALA A 114 -16.18 -0.86 2.61
C ALA A 114 -15.44 0.49 2.78
N ARG A 115 -14.77 0.68 3.93
CA ARG A 115 -13.98 1.88 4.25
C ARG A 115 -12.50 1.58 4.40
N ALA A 116 -12.04 0.45 3.89
CA ALA A 116 -10.64 0.04 3.91
C ALA A 116 -10.02 0.11 2.51
N ALA A 117 -8.73 0.41 2.45
CA ALA A 117 -7.96 0.41 1.23
C ALA A 117 -6.57 -0.22 1.48
N PHE A 118 -5.99 -0.78 0.43
CA PHE A 118 -4.61 -1.25 0.42
C PHE A 118 -3.86 -0.55 -0.70
N MET A 119 -2.67 -0.05 -0.39
CA MET A 119 -1.77 0.59 -1.34
C MET A 119 -0.47 -0.21 -1.40
N GLN A 120 -0.07 -0.61 -2.61
CA GLN A 120 1.23 -1.23 -2.86
C GLN A 120 2.20 -0.17 -3.38
N VAL A 121 3.23 0.14 -2.58
CA VAL A 121 4.30 1.05 -3.01
C VAL A 121 5.32 0.30 -3.84
N THR A 122 5.78 0.93 -4.90
CA THR A 122 6.82 0.45 -5.80
C THR A 122 8.02 1.41 -5.81
N PRO A 123 9.20 1.01 -6.31
CA PRO A 123 10.36 1.90 -6.42
C PRO A 123 10.16 3.10 -7.37
N PHE A 124 9.06 3.11 -8.13
CA PHE A 124 8.74 4.19 -9.09
C PHE A 124 7.77 5.21 -8.50
N ASP A 125 7.19 4.92 -7.34
CA ASP A 125 6.27 5.83 -6.66
C ASP A 125 7.05 6.88 -5.87
N THR A 126 6.42 8.03 -5.68
CA THR A 126 6.94 9.11 -4.85
C THR A 126 6.04 9.34 -3.64
N LEU A 127 6.60 9.87 -2.55
CA LEU A 127 5.82 10.25 -1.37
C LEU A 127 4.69 11.24 -1.72
N ALA A 128 4.93 12.13 -2.69
CA ALA A 128 3.92 13.08 -3.15
C ALA A 128 2.73 12.38 -3.80
N GLN A 129 2.93 11.32 -4.60
CA GLN A 129 1.85 10.52 -5.18
C GLN A 129 1.06 9.77 -4.09
N VAL A 130 1.78 9.07 -3.20
CA VAL A 130 1.15 8.37 -2.06
C VAL A 130 0.31 9.34 -1.23
N ASN A 131 0.82 10.53 -0.96
CA ASN A 131 0.09 11.57 -0.21
C ASN A 131 -1.18 12.03 -0.94
N ARG A 132 -1.13 12.24 -2.27
CA ARG A 132 -2.33 12.61 -3.06
C ARG A 132 -3.38 11.51 -3.02
N ASP A 133 -2.98 10.25 -3.17
CA ASP A 133 -3.91 9.13 -3.12
C ASP A 133 -4.50 8.92 -1.71
N LEU A 134 -3.72 9.11 -0.65
CA LEU A 134 -4.24 9.11 0.73
C LEU A 134 -5.26 10.24 0.97
N ARG A 135 -5.05 11.43 0.40
CA ARG A 135 -6.03 12.52 0.46
C ARG A 135 -7.31 12.15 -0.26
N LYS A 136 -7.22 11.61 -1.48
CA LYS A 136 -8.38 11.12 -2.23
C LYS A 136 -9.15 10.05 -1.44
N LEU A 137 -8.45 9.11 -0.79
CA LEU A 137 -9.06 8.11 0.08
C LEU A 137 -9.79 8.75 1.27
N ALA A 138 -9.14 9.70 1.96
CA ALA A 138 -9.75 10.40 3.09
C ALA A 138 -11.02 11.17 2.69
N GLU A 139 -11.01 11.88 1.56
CA GLU A 139 -12.12 12.64 1.00
C GLU A 139 -13.30 11.72 0.60
N ARG A 140 -12.99 10.50 0.13
CA ARG A 140 -14.00 9.46 -0.19
C ARG A 140 -14.51 8.70 1.03
N GLY A 141 -14.07 9.05 2.23
CA GLY A 141 -14.53 8.46 3.49
C GLY A 141 -13.87 7.15 3.90
N TYR A 142 -12.76 6.76 3.27
CA TYR A 142 -11.96 5.63 3.73
C TYR A 142 -11.33 5.93 5.09
N ARG A 143 -11.32 4.94 5.97
CA ARG A 143 -10.89 5.10 7.37
C ARG A 143 -9.70 4.24 7.75
N THR A 144 -9.50 3.11 7.08
CA THR A 144 -8.37 2.20 7.35
C THR A 144 -7.59 2.00 6.08
N VAL A 145 -6.30 2.37 6.08
CA VAL A 145 -5.45 2.22 4.90
C VAL A 145 -4.18 1.46 5.28
N PHE A 146 -3.93 0.39 4.54
CA PHE A 146 -2.71 -0.39 4.61
C PHE A 146 -1.79 0.07 3.48
N VAL A 147 -0.57 0.50 3.81
CA VAL A 147 0.44 0.92 2.83
C VAL A 147 1.62 -0.02 2.93
N ASP A 148 1.82 -0.85 1.91
CA ASP A 148 2.86 -1.89 1.91
C ASP A 148 4.12 -1.40 1.19
N GLU A 149 5.28 -1.79 1.73
CA GLU A 149 6.63 -1.49 1.23
C GLU A 149 6.95 0.02 1.16
N VAL A 150 6.49 0.82 2.15
CA VAL A 150 6.73 2.28 2.19
C VAL A 150 8.21 2.68 2.17
N THR A 151 9.11 1.80 2.61
CA THR A 151 10.55 2.02 2.59
C THR A 151 11.17 1.99 1.20
N LEU A 152 10.38 1.71 0.15
CA LEU A 152 10.80 1.87 -1.24
C LEU A 152 10.74 3.33 -1.72
N LEU A 153 10.03 4.20 -0.99
CA LEU A 153 10.03 5.64 -1.27
C LEU A 153 11.37 6.25 -0.88
N SER A 154 12.01 6.92 -1.82
CA SER A 154 13.35 7.53 -1.62
C SER A 154 13.37 8.62 -0.55
N ASP A 155 12.24 9.30 -0.37
CA ASP A 155 12.01 10.41 0.54
C ASP A 155 11.14 10.03 1.76
N PHE A 156 11.06 8.71 2.04
CA PHE A 156 10.21 8.20 3.13
C PHE A 156 10.63 8.73 4.51
N VAL A 157 11.93 8.78 4.79
CA VAL A 157 12.45 9.18 6.13
C VAL A 157 12.06 10.63 6.44
N GLU A 158 12.25 11.53 5.48
CA GLU A 158 11.94 12.95 5.61
C GLU A 158 10.44 13.22 5.70
N GLY A 159 9.64 12.36 5.05
CA GLY A 159 8.18 12.51 4.97
C GLY A 159 7.38 11.63 5.91
N ALA A 160 8.03 10.79 6.71
CA ALA A 160 7.33 9.81 7.55
C ALA A 160 6.36 10.44 8.56
N ALA A 161 6.70 11.60 9.12
CA ALA A 161 5.84 12.36 10.02
C ALA A 161 4.50 12.76 9.38
N LEU A 162 4.46 12.90 8.05
CA LEU A 162 3.24 13.25 7.32
C LEU A 162 2.10 12.25 7.56
N PHE A 163 2.42 10.95 7.67
CA PHE A 163 1.41 9.91 7.88
C PHE A 163 0.71 10.04 9.23
N SER A 164 1.46 10.37 10.30
CA SER A 164 0.88 10.60 11.62
C SER A 164 0.21 11.97 11.71
N ASP A 165 0.91 13.03 11.32
CA ASP A 165 0.50 14.41 11.58
C ASP A 165 -0.66 14.86 10.70
N VAL A 166 -0.76 14.35 9.47
CA VAL A 166 -1.81 14.76 8.54
C VAL A 166 -2.98 13.79 8.52
N PHE A 167 -2.70 12.49 8.45
CA PHE A 167 -3.76 11.49 8.21
C PHE A 167 -4.29 10.84 9.48
N ALA A 168 -3.43 10.42 10.41
CA ALA A 168 -3.89 9.82 11.65
C ALA A 168 -4.66 10.82 12.52
N THR A 169 -4.23 12.07 12.59
CA THR A 169 -4.96 13.15 13.31
C THR A 169 -6.33 13.43 12.72
N ARG A 170 -6.55 13.12 11.43
CA ARG A 170 -7.87 13.22 10.76
C ARG A 170 -8.75 11.99 10.93
N GLY A 171 -8.36 11.07 11.79
CA GLY A 171 -9.12 9.87 12.12
C GLY A 171 -8.95 8.71 11.12
N MET A 172 -7.87 8.70 10.31
CA MET A 172 -7.49 7.54 9.52
C MET A 172 -6.61 6.60 10.34
N ARG A 173 -6.90 5.30 10.27
CA ARG A 173 -5.98 4.26 10.76
C ARG A 173 -5.02 3.90 9.66
N LEU A 174 -3.73 4.12 9.87
CA LEU A 174 -2.69 3.77 8.93
C LEU A 174 -1.86 2.60 9.45
N VAL A 175 -1.73 1.58 8.62
CA VAL A 175 -0.80 0.47 8.84
C VAL A 175 0.23 0.52 7.75
N LEU A 176 1.46 0.84 8.11
CA LEU A 176 2.59 0.92 7.18
C LEU A 176 3.40 -0.36 7.28
N SER A 177 3.86 -0.90 6.16
CA SER A 177 4.85 -1.97 6.18
C SER A 177 6.08 -1.60 5.36
N GLY A 178 7.23 -2.12 5.79
CA GLY A 178 8.49 -1.88 5.10
C GLY A 178 9.55 -2.92 5.44
N THR A 179 10.50 -3.06 4.53
CA THR A 179 11.55 -4.07 4.65
C THR A 179 12.75 -3.55 5.44
N ASP A 180 13.02 -2.25 5.40
CA ASP A 180 14.12 -1.61 6.11
C ASP A 180 13.63 -1.03 7.44
N SER A 181 14.31 -1.40 8.54
CA SER A 181 14.02 -0.82 9.85
C SER A 181 14.64 0.58 10.02
N LEU A 182 15.64 0.93 9.23
CA LEU A 182 16.32 2.23 9.34
C LEU A 182 15.40 3.40 8.97
N GLY A 183 14.47 3.19 8.03
CA GLY A 183 13.45 4.18 7.67
C GLY A 183 12.42 4.48 8.75
N PHE A 184 12.38 3.69 9.84
CA PHE A 184 11.45 3.85 10.96
C PHE A 184 12.13 4.26 12.28
N VAL A 185 13.40 4.61 12.24
CA VAL A 185 14.11 5.17 13.41
C VAL A 185 13.85 6.66 13.46
N PHE A 186 12.96 7.07 14.35
CA PHE A 186 12.60 8.45 14.64
C PHE A 186 13.32 8.95 15.89
#